data_c3ac3e403f4c21e3aa9feda733c7ee29
#
_entry.id   c3ac3e403f4c21e3aa9feda733c7ee29
#
_cell.length_a   1.000
_cell.length_b   1.000
_cell.length_c   1.000
_cell.angle_alpha   90.00
_cell.angle_beta   90.00
_cell.angle_gamma   90.00
#
_symmetry.space_group_name_H-M   'P 1'
#
loop_
_entity.id
_entity.type
_entity.pdbx_description
1 polymer ?
#
loop_
_entity_poly.entity_id
_entity_poly.type
_entity_poly.pdbx_seq_one_letter_code
_entity_poly.pdbx_strand_id
1 'polypeptide(L)'
;MDLSYQRIRQKNRDTTLLLIPLVAILAKFIHLYMLPDKYYFDSWRLLTMLTGSKGMAAWGGYQSTVDFYKTINFFNWATLTQWSIGLGIILTPIAMIIISRTKEMEMRECIFTLMIVGLLNIYVFSITKETIQICFFFLVYLIIQLPLKNTLLKVIGCALVFYWESTFYRSYYIIMAAMTIFMYLIFVWLRQREKIKRKHIVIIVVMCFAAVFAFFYASQFVAHKDYVNALNARDGTTETNQGAETSIENPIKVDGNLGIFMYDYVINAVRMMVPIELLFKDIYYLPFVIFQFFIFYYYFKAIKNIKNLDDNMIVVVACYSAYFFGSVVFEPDFGSWVRHEAATFPILQLLAYKSNSYKNLEEKSEEKPKKKRVVIYETEDV
;
A
#
# COMPACT_ATOMS: atom_id res chain seq x y z
N MET A 1 -27.58 6.72 -15.22
CA MET A 1 -26.89 7.46 -14.14
C MET A 1 -27.28 8.93 -14.28
N ASP A 2 -27.80 9.54 -13.21
CA ASP A 2 -28.30 10.91 -13.23
C ASP A 2 -27.14 11.89 -13.46
N LEU A 3 -27.30 12.81 -14.45
CA LEU A 3 -26.33 13.84 -14.80
C LEU A 3 -25.97 14.74 -13.59
N SER A 4 -26.92 14.92 -12.67
CA SER A 4 -26.72 15.66 -11.43
C SER A 4 -25.69 14.97 -10.52
N TYR A 5 -25.75 13.65 -10.39
CA TYR A 5 -24.83 12.86 -9.57
C TYR A 5 -23.41 12.87 -10.13
N GLN A 6 -23.25 12.76 -11.46
CA GLN A 6 -21.94 12.86 -12.11
C GLN A 6 -21.30 14.24 -11.87
N ARG A 7 -22.08 15.32 -12.00
CA ARG A 7 -21.60 16.68 -11.70
C ARG A 7 -21.14 16.85 -10.26
N ILE A 8 -21.85 16.26 -9.29
CA ILE A 8 -21.45 16.30 -7.89
C ILE A 8 -20.09 15.59 -7.71
N ARG A 9 -19.88 14.42 -8.30
CA ARG A 9 -18.63 13.67 -8.19
C ARG A 9 -17.46 14.39 -8.87
N GLN A 10 -17.70 15.07 -10.01
CA GLN A 10 -16.69 15.92 -10.64
C GLN A 10 -16.33 17.11 -9.75
N LYS A 11 -17.34 17.80 -9.18
CA LYS A 11 -17.13 18.90 -8.25
C LYS A 11 -16.34 18.45 -7.03
N ASN A 12 -16.63 17.28 -6.48
CA ASN A 12 -15.88 16.70 -5.35
C ASN A 12 -14.41 16.51 -5.71
N ARG A 13 -14.10 15.97 -6.91
CA ARG A 13 -12.73 15.85 -7.41
C ARG A 13 -12.03 17.21 -7.48
N ASP A 14 -12.67 18.18 -8.11
CA ASP A 14 -12.08 19.50 -8.31
C ASP A 14 -11.84 20.21 -6.96
N THR A 15 -12.79 20.10 -6.04
CA THR A 15 -12.63 20.61 -4.67
C THR A 15 -11.48 19.90 -3.94
N THR A 16 -11.35 18.58 -4.09
CA THR A 16 -10.26 17.82 -3.48
C THR A 16 -8.91 18.29 -4.03
N LEU A 17 -8.78 18.47 -5.36
CA LEU A 17 -7.55 18.98 -5.97
C LEU A 17 -7.16 20.38 -5.45
N LEU A 18 -8.15 21.26 -5.24
CA LEU A 18 -7.91 22.59 -4.66
C LEU A 18 -7.50 22.53 -3.19
N LEU A 19 -7.99 21.55 -2.43
CA LEU A 19 -7.65 21.38 -1.01
C LEU A 19 -6.28 20.72 -0.78
N ILE A 20 -5.73 19.98 -1.75
CA ILE A 20 -4.44 19.29 -1.58
C ILE A 20 -3.30 20.23 -1.16
N PRO A 21 -3.06 21.41 -1.79
CA PRO A 21 -2.00 22.30 -1.36
C PRO A 21 -2.18 22.77 0.09
N LEU A 22 -3.40 23.07 0.50
CA LEU A 22 -3.71 23.47 1.87
C LEU A 22 -3.38 22.34 2.87
N VAL A 23 -3.82 21.12 2.58
CA VAL A 23 -3.53 19.93 3.40
C VAL A 23 -2.02 19.67 3.45
N ALA A 24 -1.32 19.80 2.34
CA ALA A 24 0.14 19.64 2.30
C ALA A 24 0.87 20.67 3.17
N ILE A 25 0.45 21.95 3.15
CA ILE A 25 1.02 23.01 3.99
C ILE A 25 0.75 22.73 5.47
N LEU A 26 -0.49 22.37 5.82
CA LEU A 26 -0.84 22.02 7.20
C LEU A 26 -0.07 20.78 7.68
N ALA A 27 0.06 19.77 6.83
CA ALA A 27 0.83 18.56 7.13
C ALA A 27 2.33 18.87 7.34
N LYS A 28 2.92 19.78 6.55
CA LYS A 28 4.29 20.27 6.75
C LYS A 28 4.45 21.06 8.06
N PHE A 29 3.46 21.86 8.40
CA PHE A 29 3.45 22.55 9.68
C PHE A 29 3.43 21.57 10.85
N ILE A 30 2.54 20.55 10.80
CA ILE A 30 2.50 19.47 11.79
C ILE A 30 3.86 18.76 11.85
N HIS A 31 4.41 18.37 10.69
CA HIS A 31 5.70 17.67 10.61
C HIS A 31 6.84 18.49 11.26
N LEU A 32 6.93 19.78 11.00
CA LEU A 32 8.08 20.58 11.44
C LEU A 32 7.98 21.15 12.86
N TYR A 33 6.75 21.33 13.38
CA TYR A 33 6.53 22.08 14.61
C TYR A 33 5.71 21.35 15.69
N MET A 34 5.02 20.26 15.35
CA MET A 34 4.10 19.60 16.27
C MET A 34 4.48 18.13 16.58
N LEU A 35 5.25 17.48 15.70
CA LEU A 35 5.65 16.10 15.94
C LEU A 35 6.75 16.04 17.02
N PRO A 36 6.64 15.13 17.99
CA PRO A 36 7.69 14.83 18.94
C PRO A 36 8.98 14.31 18.28
N ASP A 37 10.14 14.58 18.88
CA ASP A 37 11.47 14.20 18.38
C ASP A 37 11.60 12.69 18.07
N LYS A 38 10.90 11.83 18.82
CA LYS A 38 10.89 10.38 18.61
C LYS A 38 10.49 9.96 17.19
N TYR A 39 9.72 10.78 16.46
CA TYR A 39 9.32 10.50 15.07
C TYR A 39 10.39 10.84 14.03
N TYR A 40 11.45 11.55 14.42
CA TYR A 40 12.55 11.96 13.53
C TYR A 40 13.80 11.09 13.64
N PHE A 41 13.79 10.04 14.41
CA PHE A 41 14.96 9.20 14.67
C PHE A 41 15.66 8.77 13.36
N ASP A 42 14.90 8.23 12.41
CA ASP A 42 15.43 7.82 11.10
C ASP A 42 15.92 9.03 10.27
N SER A 43 15.18 10.12 10.30
CA SER A 43 15.52 11.35 9.55
C SER A 43 16.79 12.00 10.09
N TRP A 44 16.93 12.11 11.40
CA TRP A 44 18.17 12.60 12.04
C TRP A 44 19.36 11.72 11.73
N ARG A 45 19.18 10.40 11.78
CA ARG A 45 20.22 9.44 11.44
C ARG A 45 20.69 9.62 9.99
N LEU A 46 19.75 9.67 9.03
CA LEU A 46 20.05 9.89 7.62
C LEU A 46 20.76 11.23 7.39
N LEU A 47 20.30 12.30 8.03
CA LEU A 47 20.90 13.63 7.91
C LEU A 47 22.33 13.65 8.46
N THR A 48 22.56 13.02 9.62
CA THR A 48 23.88 12.90 10.24
C THR A 48 24.86 12.13 9.33
N MET A 49 24.39 11.03 8.72
CA MET A 49 25.19 10.26 7.76
C MET A 49 25.47 11.05 6.46
N LEU A 50 24.47 11.82 5.99
CA LEU A 50 24.57 12.63 4.77
C LEU A 50 25.60 13.76 4.94
N THR A 51 25.66 14.40 6.13
CA THR A 51 26.59 15.50 6.45
C THR A 51 27.99 15.03 6.84
N GLY A 52 28.22 13.70 6.89
CA GLY A 52 29.55 13.13 7.11
C GLY A 52 30.01 13.10 8.56
N SER A 53 29.11 13.27 9.53
CA SER A 53 29.45 13.16 10.96
C SER A 53 29.87 11.71 11.29
N LYS A 54 31.08 11.55 11.83
CA LYS A 54 31.66 10.24 12.16
C LYS A 54 30.89 9.57 13.31
N GLY A 55 30.63 8.28 13.18
CA GLY A 55 30.21 7.44 14.32
C GLY A 55 28.89 6.68 14.18
N MET A 56 28.12 6.85 13.09
CA MET A 56 26.92 6.03 12.88
C MET A 56 27.21 4.87 11.92
N ALA A 57 27.08 3.64 12.42
CA ALA A 57 27.21 2.46 11.58
C ALA A 57 26.10 2.42 10.52
N ALA A 58 26.50 2.28 9.26
CA ALA A 58 25.58 2.03 8.16
C ALA A 58 25.16 0.55 8.19
N TRP A 59 23.89 0.29 8.53
CA TRP A 59 23.32 -1.05 8.47
C TRP A 59 21.96 -1.03 7.78
N GLY A 60 21.60 -2.13 7.14
CA GLY A 60 20.38 -2.23 6.36
C GLY A 60 20.33 -1.22 5.20
N GLY A 61 19.14 -0.70 4.89
CA GLY A 61 18.92 0.26 3.79
C GLY A 61 19.38 1.70 4.06
N TYR A 62 20.03 2.02 5.19
CA TYR A 62 20.46 3.39 5.49
C TYR A 62 21.53 3.90 4.53
N GLN A 63 22.55 3.08 4.23
CA GLN A 63 23.63 3.50 3.31
C GLN A 63 23.07 3.81 1.93
N SER A 64 22.27 2.90 1.37
CA SER A 64 21.64 3.09 0.06
C SER A 64 20.74 4.34 0.03
N THR A 65 20.06 4.62 1.16
CA THR A 65 19.24 5.83 1.30
C THR A 65 20.10 7.09 1.31
N VAL A 66 21.22 7.09 2.02
CA VAL A 66 22.15 8.22 2.05
C VAL A 66 22.75 8.47 0.67
N ASP A 67 23.15 7.41 -0.03
CA ASP A 67 23.73 7.52 -1.38
C ASP A 67 22.70 8.05 -2.39
N PHE A 68 21.43 7.62 -2.27
CA PHE A 68 20.32 8.20 -3.02
C PHE A 68 20.17 9.70 -2.75
N TYR A 69 20.12 10.13 -1.48
CA TYR A 69 19.99 11.54 -1.14
C TYR A 69 21.19 12.37 -1.56
N LYS A 70 22.42 11.83 -1.48
CA LYS A 70 23.62 12.49 -2.04
C LYS A 70 23.48 12.76 -3.52
N THR A 71 22.95 11.79 -4.27
CA THR A 71 22.78 11.89 -5.73
C THR A 71 21.77 12.95 -6.13
N ILE A 72 20.69 13.13 -5.35
CA ILE A 72 19.62 14.09 -5.67
C ILE A 72 19.76 15.44 -4.98
N ASN A 73 20.81 15.66 -4.16
CA ASN A 73 21.01 16.90 -3.40
C ASN A 73 21.61 18.02 -4.23
N PHE A 74 20.98 18.37 -5.34
CA PHE A 74 21.44 19.45 -6.23
C PHE A 74 21.41 20.84 -5.57
N PHE A 75 20.59 21.02 -4.53
CA PHE A 75 20.43 22.30 -3.83
C PHE A 75 21.28 22.40 -2.56
N ASN A 76 22.13 21.43 -2.27
CA ASN A 76 22.95 21.36 -1.06
C ASN A 76 22.14 21.48 0.25
N TRP A 77 20.97 20.86 0.30
CA TRP A 77 20.16 20.84 1.51
C TRP A 77 20.89 20.13 2.65
N ALA A 78 20.98 20.79 3.80
CA ALA A 78 21.72 20.32 4.97
C ALA A 78 20.85 20.16 6.22
N THR A 79 19.60 20.63 6.19
CA THR A 79 18.70 20.58 7.35
C THR A 79 17.43 19.78 7.07
N LEU A 80 16.81 19.26 8.14
CA LEU A 80 15.53 18.55 8.06
C LEU A 80 14.45 19.43 7.39
N THR A 81 14.40 20.70 7.75
CA THR A 81 13.44 21.67 7.20
C THR A 81 13.59 21.82 5.69
N GLN A 82 14.84 21.99 5.21
CA GLN A 82 15.11 22.11 3.77
C GLN A 82 14.67 20.88 3.00
N TRP A 83 15.02 19.68 3.47
CA TRP A 83 14.61 18.43 2.87
C TRP A 83 13.09 18.25 2.89
N SER A 84 12.46 18.53 4.04
CA SER A 84 11.00 18.35 4.18
C SER A 84 10.22 19.31 3.27
N ILE A 85 10.58 20.58 3.24
CA ILE A 85 9.92 21.59 2.38
C ILE A 85 10.22 21.30 0.91
N GLY A 86 11.49 21.06 0.57
CA GLY A 86 11.90 20.83 -0.81
C GLY A 86 11.23 19.60 -1.43
N LEU A 87 11.26 18.46 -0.75
CA LEU A 87 10.58 17.24 -1.22
C LEU A 87 9.05 17.41 -1.24
N GLY A 88 8.49 18.15 -0.28
CA GLY A 88 7.06 18.47 -0.28
C GLY A 88 6.65 19.27 -1.52
N ILE A 89 7.43 20.31 -1.89
CA ILE A 89 7.19 21.14 -3.08
C ILE A 89 7.33 20.33 -4.38
N ILE A 90 8.25 19.35 -4.43
CA ILE A 90 8.48 18.54 -5.64
C ILE A 90 7.47 17.40 -5.75
N LEU A 91 7.25 16.66 -4.67
CA LEU A 91 6.48 15.40 -4.73
C LEU A 91 4.97 15.61 -4.60
N THR A 92 4.51 16.68 -3.94
CA THR A 92 3.06 16.97 -3.85
C THR A 92 2.44 17.25 -5.22
N PRO A 93 3.02 18.07 -6.13
CA PRO A 93 2.51 18.21 -7.49
C PRO A 93 2.49 16.90 -8.27
N ILE A 94 3.48 16.03 -8.10
CA ILE A 94 3.48 14.71 -8.73
C ILE A 94 2.30 13.87 -8.23
N ALA A 95 2.04 13.87 -6.92
CA ALA A 95 0.86 13.21 -6.36
C ALA A 95 -0.44 13.82 -6.93
N MET A 96 -0.52 15.14 -7.05
CA MET A 96 -1.67 15.83 -7.67
C MET A 96 -1.90 15.40 -9.12
N ILE A 97 -0.84 15.23 -9.92
CA ILE A 97 -0.93 14.74 -11.29
C ILE A 97 -1.55 13.34 -11.34
N ILE A 98 -1.15 12.43 -10.44
CA ILE A 98 -1.75 11.10 -10.34
C ILE A 98 -3.23 11.21 -9.97
N ILE A 99 -3.55 12.01 -8.97
CA ILE A 99 -4.93 12.22 -8.50
C ILE A 99 -5.80 12.86 -9.59
N SER A 100 -5.27 13.80 -10.35
CA SER A 100 -6.00 14.50 -11.43
C SER A 100 -6.44 13.58 -12.56
N ARG A 101 -5.79 12.43 -12.76
CA ARG A 101 -6.20 11.41 -13.74
C ARG A 101 -7.50 10.71 -13.37
N THR A 102 -7.97 10.85 -12.16
CA THR A 102 -9.29 10.39 -11.74
C THR A 102 -10.36 11.32 -12.30
N LYS A 103 -11.38 10.77 -12.94
CA LYS A 103 -12.44 11.58 -13.58
C LYS A 103 -13.47 12.11 -12.58
N GLU A 104 -13.80 11.31 -11.58
CA GLU A 104 -14.89 11.53 -10.64
C GLU A 104 -14.49 10.97 -9.27
N MET A 105 -14.98 11.61 -8.17
CA MET A 105 -14.72 11.15 -6.80
C MET A 105 -15.99 11.12 -5.95
N GLU A 106 -16.19 10.05 -5.20
CA GLU A 106 -17.13 10.03 -4.10
C GLU A 106 -16.53 10.73 -2.87
N MET A 107 -17.36 11.16 -1.93
CA MET A 107 -16.90 11.83 -0.71
C MET A 107 -15.88 10.99 0.09
N ARG A 108 -16.07 9.67 0.14
CA ARG A 108 -15.13 8.75 0.82
C ARG A 108 -13.75 8.76 0.17
N GLU A 109 -13.70 8.82 -1.15
CA GLU A 109 -12.45 8.91 -1.92
C GLU A 109 -11.76 10.25 -1.68
N CYS A 110 -12.53 11.34 -1.57
CA CYS A 110 -11.98 12.65 -1.25
C CYS A 110 -11.31 12.64 0.14
N ILE A 111 -12.00 12.11 1.15
CA ILE A 111 -11.46 12.00 2.51
C ILE A 111 -10.19 11.14 2.50
N PHE A 112 -10.24 9.96 1.88
CA PHE A 112 -9.07 9.08 1.77
C PHE A 112 -7.89 9.77 1.08
N THR A 113 -8.14 10.49 -0.04
CA THR A 113 -7.11 11.23 -0.77
C THR A 113 -6.47 12.32 0.08
N LEU A 114 -7.27 13.11 0.80
CA LEU A 114 -6.73 14.15 1.66
C LEU A 114 -5.95 13.57 2.84
N MET A 115 -6.41 12.45 3.41
CA MET A 115 -5.68 11.73 4.45
C MET A 115 -4.33 11.22 3.95
N ILE A 116 -4.29 10.54 2.80
CA ILE A 116 -3.02 10.00 2.28
C ILE A 116 -2.04 11.11 1.90
N VAL A 117 -2.53 12.22 1.32
CA VAL A 117 -1.68 13.40 1.04
C VAL A 117 -1.13 13.99 2.33
N GLY A 118 -1.93 14.06 3.39
CA GLY A 118 -1.48 14.47 4.72
C GLY A 118 -0.36 13.56 5.23
N LEU A 119 -0.57 12.23 5.24
CA LEU A 119 0.42 11.24 5.67
C LEU A 119 1.71 11.30 4.84
N LEU A 120 1.59 11.44 3.51
CA LEU A 120 2.74 11.60 2.63
C LEU A 120 3.57 12.83 3.01
N ASN A 121 2.94 13.97 3.25
CA ASN A 121 3.63 15.20 3.62
C ASN A 121 4.18 15.19 5.04
N ILE A 122 3.56 14.46 5.98
CA ILE A 122 4.08 14.32 7.34
C ILE A 122 5.27 13.34 7.36
N TYR A 123 5.14 12.17 6.73
CA TYR A 123 6.06 11.06 6.98
C TYR A 123 6.94 10.64 5.80
N VAL A 124 6.51 10.90 4.55
CA VAL A 124 7.20 10.37 3.36
C VAL A 124 7.97 11.46 2.60
N PHE A 125 7.36 12.62 2.40
CA PHE A 125 7.99 13.72 1.65
C PHE A 125 8.97 14.52 2.53
N SER A 126 9.95 13.80 3.09
CA SER A 126 11.03 14.32 3.91
C SER A 126 12.27 13.45 3.71
N ILE A 127 13.35 13.70 4.43
CA ILE A 127 14.54 12.84 4.41
C ILE A 127 14.26 11.55 5.18
N THR A 128 13.63 10.58 4.50
CA THR A 128 13.20 9.30 5.06
C THR A 128 13.47 8.14 4.10
N LYS A 129 13.45 6.93 4.59
CA LYS A 129 13.59 5.72 3.77
C LYS A 129 12.39 5.53 2.82
N GLU A 130 11.23 5.95 3.25
CA GLU A 130 9.95 5.82 2.53
C GLU A 130 9.93 6.64 1.23
N THR A 131 10.76 7.67 1.11
CA THR A 131 10.92 8.45 -0.13
C THR A 131 11.49 7.59 -1.27
N ILE A 132 12.39 6.66 -0.99
CA ILE A 132 12.87 5.70 -2.00
C ILE A 132 11.74 4.74 -2.36
N GLN A 133 11.06 4.20 -1.37
CA GLN A 133 9.96 3.27 -1.57
C GLN A 133 8.88 3.85 -2.48
N ILE A 134 8.45 5.10 -2.26
CA ILE A 134 7.43 5.72 -3.13
C ILE A 134 7.94 5.87 -4.57
N CYS A 135 9.23 6.12 -4.79
CA CYS A 135 9.82 6.16 -6.14
C CYS A 135 9.66 4.81 -6.85
N PHE A 136 9.87 3.67 -6.17
CA PHE A 136 9.63 2.35 -6.74
C PHE A 136 8.15 2.11 -7.02
N PHE A 137 7.26 2.51 -6.14
CA PHE A 137 5.81 2.42 -6.41
C PHE A 137 5.35 3.35 -7.54
N PHE A 138 6.03 4.47 -7.80
CA PHE A 138 5.81 5.24 -9.03
C PHE A 138 6.21 4.45 -10.28
N LEU A 139 7.31 3.73 -10.27
CA LEU A 139 7.69 2.86 -11.39
C LEU A 139 6.68 1.74 -11.61
N VAL A 140 6.22 1.08 -10.53
CA VAL A 140 5.14 0.09 -10.59
C VAL A 140 3.88 0.71 -11.21
N TYR A 141 3.47 1.89 -10.75
CA TYR A 141 2.33 2.63 -11.31
C TYR A 141 2.50 2.90 -12.80
N LEU A 142 3.67 3.38 -13.23
CA LEU A 142 3.95 3.66 -14.65
C LEU A 142 3.83 2.39 -15.50
N ILE A 143 4.40 1.26 -15.05
CA ILE A 143 4.30 -0.04 -15.74
C ILE A 143 2.84 -0.47 -15.88
N ILE A 144 2.02 -0.32 -14.83
CA ILE A 144 0.59 -0.64 -14.88
C ILE A 144 -0.14 0.21 -15.91
N GLN A 145 0.24 1.49 -16.06
CA GLN A 145 -0.38 2.43 -16.99
C GLN A 145 0.10 2.28 -18.46
N LEU A 146 1.18 1.52 -18.71
CA LEU A 146 1.62 1.28 -20.08
C LEU A 146 0.49 0.66 -20.93
N PRO A 147 0.37 1.03 -22.22
CA PRO A 147 -0.65 0.49 -23.12
C PRO A 147 -0.31 -0.92 -23.65
N LEU A 148 0.23 -1.77 -22.76
CA LEU A 148 0.56 -3.16 -23.09
C LEU A 148 -0.70 -4.02 -23.02
N LYS A 149 -0.97 -4.76 -24.10
CA LYS A 149 -2.09 -5.72 -24.16
C LYS A 149 -1.87 -6.95 -23.28
N ASN A 150 -0.62 -7.36 -23.13
CA ASN A 150 -0.28 -8.55 -22.34
C ASN A 150 -0.08 -8.16 -20.88
N THR A 151 -1.04 -8.52 -20.05
CA THR A 151 -1.04 -8.25 -18.60
C THR A 151 0.10 -8.96 -17.86
N LEU A 152 0.51 -10.15 -18.34
CA LEU A 152 1.62 -10.89 -17.74
C LEU A 152 2.94 -10.11 -17.83
N LEU A 153 3.17 -9.38 -18.94
CA LEU A 153 4.35 -8.52 -19.07
C LEU A 153 4.34 -7.38 -18.04
N LYS A 154 3.18 -6.84 -17.71
CA LYS A 154 3.07 -5.83 -16.65
C LYS A 154 3.40 -6.42 -15.28
N VAL A 155 2.90 -7.61 -14.99
CA VAL A 155 3.20 -8.32 -13.73
C VAL A 155 4.69 -8.62 -13.59
N ILE A 156 5.31 -9.13 -14.65
CA ILE A 156 6.75 -9.39 -14.69
C ILE A 156 7.52 -8.06 -14.50
N GLY A 157 7.11 -6.99 -15.19
CA GLY A 157 7.71 -5.67 -15.01
C GLY A 157 7.62 -5.16 -13.57
N CYS A 158 6.45 -5.28 -12.92
CA CYS A 158 6.27 -4.92 -11.50
C CYS A 158 7.14 -5.80 -10.58
N ALA A 159 7.19 -7.11 -10.83
CA ALA A 159 8.04 -8.01 -10.07
C ALA A 159 9.53 -7.69 -10.24
N LEU A 160 9.98 -7.31 -11.44
CA LEU A 160 11.35 -6.87 -11.69
C LEU A 160 11.68 -5.56 -10.96
N VAL A 161 10.73 -4.63 -10.81
CA VAL A 161 10.91 -3.41 -10.01
C VAL A 161 11.15 -3.78 -8.54
N PHE A 162 10.33 -4.65 -7.94
CA PHE A 162 10.53 -5.12 -6.57
C PHE A 162 11.82 -5.94 -6.41
N TYR A 163 12.17 -6.77 -7.40
CA TYR A 163 13.46 -7.46 -7.40
C TYR A 163 14.62 -6.47 -7.43
N TRP A 164 14.57 -5.44 -8.29
CA TRP A 164 15.59 -4.40 -8.35
C TRP A 164 15.70 -3.66 -7.00
N GLU A 165 14.58 -3.29 -6.39
CA GLU A 165 14.55 -2.69 -5.05
C GLU A 165 15.23 -3.58 -4.01
N SER A 166 15.07 -4.91 -4.11
CA SER A 166 15.68 -5.87 -3.19
C SER A 166 17.20 -5.93 -3.27
N THR A 167 17.80 -5.58 -4.41
CA THR A 167 19.25 -5.72 -4.64
C THR A 167 20.09 -4.67 -3.92
N PHE A 168 19.54 -3.50 -3.59
CA PHE A 168 20.31 -2.42 -2.96
C PHE A 168 19.64 -1.72 -1.78
N TYR A 169 18.32 -1.91 -1.60
CA TYR A 169 17.59 -1.16 -0.58
C TYR A 169 17.12 -2.05 0.57
N ARG A 170 16.20 -2.96 0.30
CA ARG A 170 15.62 -3.87 1.31
C ARG A 170 15.51 -5.27 0.73
N SER A 171 16.41 -6.16 1.10
CA SER A 171 16.50 -7.52 0.54
C SER A 171 15.18 -8.32 0.56
N TYR A 172 14.31 -8.08 1.53
CA TYR A 172 13.02 -8.77 1.63
C TYR A 172 12.02 -8.42 0.50
N TYR A 173 12.26 -7.38 -0.31
CA TYR A 173 11.45 -7.10 -1.50
C TYR A 173 11.52 -8.20 -2.56
N ILE A 174 12.50 -9.12 -2.48
CA ILE A 174 12.52 -10.33 -3.30
C ILE A 174 11.29 -11.21 -3.05
N ILE A 175 10.80 -11.25 -1.80
CA ILE A 175 9.55 -11.95 -1.45
C ILE A 175 8.36 -11.26 -2.12
N MET A 176 8.32 -9.94 -2.11
CA MET A 176 7.26 -9.17 -2.77
C MET A 176 7.28 -9.37 -4.28
N ALA A 177 8.45 -9.48 -4.91
CA ALA A 177 8.58 -9.81 -6.33
C ALA A 177 7.98 -11.18 -6.66
N ALA A 178 8.33 -12.22 -5.91
CA ALA A 178 7.79 -13.57 -6.10
C ALA A 178 6.28 -13.61 -5.80
N MET A 179 5.85 -12.99 -4.70
CA MET A 179 4.44 -12.91 -4.32
C MET A 179 3.58 -12.14 -5.32
N THR A 180 4.11 -11.14 -6.03
CA THR A 180 3.37 -10.41 -7.07
C THR A 180 2.94 -11.36 -8.19
N ILE A 181 3.84 -12.21 -8.67
CA ILE A 181 3.53 -13.22 -9.70
C ILE A 181 2.53 -14.23 -9.15
N PHE A 182 2.77 -14.74 -7.96
CA PHE A 182 1.91 -15.74 -7.31
C PHE A 182 0.48 -15.22 -7.09
N MET A 183 0.33 -14.01 -6.54
CA MET A 183 -0.98 -13.40 -6.30
C MET A 183 -1.72 -13.09 -7.61
N TYR A 184 -1.01 -12.68 -8.64
CA TYR A 184 -1.60 -12.49 -9.96
C TYR A 184 -2.20 -13.80 -10.50
N LEU A 185 -1.46 -14.92 -10.42
CA LEU A 185 -1.95 -16.22 -10.86
C LEU A 185 -3.20 -16.66 -10.07
N ILE A 186 -3.22 -16.44 -8.75
CA ILE A 186 -4.40 -16.70 -7.90
C ILE A 186 -5.59 -15.86 -8.37
N PHE A 187 -5.41 -14.56 -8.61
CA PHE A 187 -6.51 -13.67 -8.99
C PHE A 187 -7.04 -13.96 -10.40
N VAL A 188 -6.15 -14.31 -11.35
CA VAL A 188 -6.58 -14.80 -12.67
C VAL A 188 -7.39 -16.10 -12.56
N TRP A 189 -6.92 -17.03 -11.74
CA TRP A 189 -7.65 -18.27 -11.46
C TRP A 189 -9.04 -18.00 -10.84
N LEU A 190 -9.12 -17.07 -9.86
CA LEU A 190 -10.40 -16.66 -9.26
C LEU A 190 -11.37 -16.04 -10.28
N ARG A 191 -10.84 -15.15 -11.13
CA ARG A 191 -11.63 -14.47 -12.16
C ARG A 191 -12.31 -15.45 -13.12
N GLN A 192 -11.69 -16.60 -13.38
CA GLN A 192 -12.24 -17.64 -14.26
C GLN A 192 -13.38 -18.44 -13.61
N ARG A 193 -13.62 -18.31 -12.29
CA ARG A 193 -14.67 -19.07 -11.60
C ARG A 193 -16.05 -18.43 -11.80
N GLU A 194 -17.07 -19.22 -12.14
CA GLU A 194 -18.45 -18.71 -12.33
C GLU A 194 -19.00 -18.05 -11.06
N LYS A 195 -18.78 -18.66 -9.89
CA LYS A 195 -19.20 -18.12 -8.58
C LYS A 195 -18.07 -18.28 -7.56
N ILE A 196 -17.74 -17.18 -6.87
CA ILE A 196 -16.81 -17.24 -5.74
C ILE A 196 -17.58 -17.75 -4.53
N LYS A 197 -17.31 -19.02 -4.14
CA LYS A 197 -17.88 -19.65 -2.95
C LYS A 197 -16.92 -19.47 -1.77
N ARG A 198 -17.41 -19.60 -0.55
CA ARG A 198 -16.57 -19.55 0.68
C ARG A 198 -15.35 -20.48 0.60
N LYS A 199 -15.50 -21.68 0.01
CA LYS A 199 -14.39 -22.62 -0.21
C LYS A 199 -13.23 -22.03 -1.04
N HIS A 200 -13.51 -21.16 -2.02
CA HIS A 200 -12.45 -20.54 -2.84
C HIS A 200 -11.65 -19.52 -2.01
N ILE A 201 -12.31 -18.78 -1.11
CA ILE A 201 -11.65 -17.88 -0.19
C ILE A 201 -10.73 -18.66 0.76
N VAL A 202 -11.23 -19.76 1.34
CA VAL A 202 -10.43 -20.65 2.19
C VAL A 202 -9.22 -21.21 1.44
N ILE A 203 -9.43 -21.70 0.19
CA ILE A 203 -8.33 -22.20 -0.64
C ILE A 203 -7.26 -21.12 -0.85
N ILE A 204 -7.63 -19.85 -1.11
CA ILE A 204 -6.67 -18.76 -1.31
C ILE A 204 -5.89 -18.51 -0.04
N VAL A 205 -6.58 -18.39 1.10
CA VAL A 205 -5.92 -18.17 2.38
C VAL A 205 -4.92 -19.31 2.64
N VAL A 206 -5.32 -20.56 2.43
CA VAL A 206 -4.43 -21.73 2.57
C VAL A 206 -3.27 -21.68 1.57
N MET A 207 -3.51 -21.30 0.32
CA MET A 207 -2.45 -21.19 -0.69
C MET A 207 -1.44 -20.09 -0.35
N CYS A 208 -1.91 -18.89 0.10
CA CYS A 208 -1.04 -17.81 0.54
C CYS A 208 -0.19 -18.24 1.74
N PHE A 209 -0.82 -18.89 2.72
CA PHE A 209 -0.15 -19.44 3.88
C PHE A 209 0.89 -20.50 3.48
N ALA A 210 0.52 -21.45 2.62
CA ALA A 210 1.41 -22.48 2.12
C ALA A 210 2.59 -21.91 1.32
N ALA A 211 2.37 -20.82 0.56
CA ALA A 211 3.45 -20.16 -0.20
C ALA A 211 4.47 -19.50 0.74
N VAL A 212 4.01 -18.80 1.77
CA VAL A 212 4.90 -18.21 2.78
C VAL A 212 5.64 -19.32 3.53
N PHE A 213 4.93 -20.35 3.96
CA PHE A 213 5.53 -21.52 4.61
C PHE A 213 6.61 -22.18 3.73
N ALA A 214 6.28 -22.47 2.46
CA ALA A 214 7.20 -23.11 1.52
C ALA A 214 8.44 -22.24 1.26
N PHE A 215 8.27 -20.92 1.16
CA PHE A 215 9.38 -20.00 1.01
C PHE A 215 10.33 -20.07 2.20
N PHE A 216 9.82 -19.97 3.43
CA PHE A 216 10.65 -20.05 4.63
C PHE A 216 11.25 -21.44 4.82
N TYR A 217 10.49 -22.50 4.56
CA TYR A 217 11.01 -23.86 4.62
C TYR A 217 12.15 -24.10 3.64
N ALA A 218 12.02 -23.61 2.39
CA ALA A 218 13.09 -23.71 1.41
C ALA A 218 14.33 -22.88 1.80
N SER A 219 14.12 -21.65 2.34
CA SER A 219 15.21 -20.77 2.75
C SER A 219 16.06 -21.36 3.88
N GLN A 220 15.51 -22.24 4.71
CA GLN A 220 16.25 -22.98 5.74
C GLN A 220 17.42 -23.78 5.16
N PHE A 221 17.28 -24.34 3.95
CA PHE A 221 18.31 -25.17 3.31
C PHE A 221 19.29 -24.36 2.49
N VAL A 222 18.89 -23.20 1.98
CA VAL A 222 19.70 -22.37 1.07
C VAL A 222 20.47 -21.29 1.82
N ALA A 223 19.84 -20.68 2.82
CA ALA A 223 20.39 -19.53 3.53
C ALA A 223 19.99 -19.58 5.03
N HIS A 224 20.47 -20.60 5.74
CA HIS A 224 20.06 -20.89 7.12
C HIS A 224 20.19 -19.71 8.08
N LYS A 225 21.27 -18.93 7.98
CA LYS A 225 21.48 -17.75 8.83
C LYS A 225 20.43 -16.66 8.57
N ASP A 226 20.11 -16.39 7.30
CA ASP A 226 19.13 -15.39 6.91
C ASP A 226 17.72 -15.86 7.27
N TYR A 227 17.45 -17.17 7.16
CA TYR A 227 16.22 -17.80 7.62
C TYR A 227 15.96 -17.55 9.11
N VAL A 228 16.92 -17.88 9.99
CA VAL A 228 16.79 -17.68 11.43
C VAL A 228 16.63 -16.20 11.77
N ASN A 229 17.41 -15.33 11.13
CA ASN A 229 17.29 -13.88 11.31
C ASN A 229 15.92 -13.36 10.89
N ALA A 230 15.36 -13.86 9.77
CA ALA A 230 14.05 -13.44 9.29
C ALA A 230 12.92 -13.92 10.19
N LEU A 231 12.99 -15.17 10.71
CA LEU A 231 11.99 -15.68 11.67
C LEU A 231 11.97 -14.85 12.95
N ASN A 232 13.14 -14.48 13.48
CA ASN A 232 13.28 -13.77 14.75
C ASN A 232 13.30 -12.24 14.59
N ALA A 233 13.13 -11.71 13.36
CA ALA A 233 13.31 -10.30 13.09
C ALA A 233 12.41 -9.40 13.94
N ARG A 234 11.15 -9.79 14.15
CA ARG A 234 10.20 -9.04 14.96
C ARG A 234 10.53 -9.11 16.45
N ASP A 235 10.81 -10.31 16.98
CA ASP A 235 11.19 -10.49 18.39
C ASP A 235 12.45 -9.69 18.72
N GLY A 236 13.48 -9.77 17.87
CA GLY A 236 14.72 -8.99 18.02
C GLY A 236 14.51 -7.48 17.94
N THR A 237 13.58 -7.01 17.11
CA THR A 237 13.24 -5.58 17.04
C THR A 237 12.48 -5.14 18.28
N THR A 238 11.56 -5.93 18.78
CA THR A 238 10.83 -5.66 20.03
C THR A 238 11.78 -5.58 21.22
N GLU A 239 12.75 -6.49 21.31
CA GLU A 239 13.77 -6.49 22.38
C GLU A 239 14.70 -5.25 22.31
N THR A 240 15.02 -4.76 21.10
CA THR A 240 15.90 -3.59 20.92
C THR A 240 15.15 -2.26 21.05
N ASN A 241 13.86 -2.21 20.69
CA ASN A 241 13.02 -1.02 20.73
C ASN A 241 12.09 -1.02 21.95
N GLN A 242 12.59 -1.45 23.10
CA GLN A 242 11.83 -1.43 24.36
C GLN A 242 11.24 -0.02 24.59
N GLY A 243 9.91 0.07 24.67
CA GLY A 243 9.19 1.33 24.84
C GLY A 243 8.58 1.95 23.58
N ALA A 244 8.67 1.31 22.41
CA ALA A 244 7.91 1.75 21.25
C ALA A 244 6.40 1.51 21.48
N GLU A 245 5.65 2.59 21.64
CA GLU A 245 4.21 2.56 21.99
C GLU A 245 3.35 1.81 20.96
N THR A 246 3.80 1.76 19.69
CA THR A 246 3.07 1.13 18.58
C THR A 246 3.64 -0.21 18.15
N SER A 247 4.49 -0.84 18.97
CA SER A 247 5.10 -2.14 18.70
C SER A 247 4.06 -3.22 18.42
N ILE A 248 4.33 -4.06 17.42
CA ILE A 248 3.56 -5.26 17.09
C ILE A 248 4.31 -6.46 17.69
N GLU A 249 4.02 -6.75 18.94
CA GLU A 249 4.62 -7.89 19.60
C GLU A 249 4.03 -9.20 19.11
N ASN A 250 4.88 -10.21 18.91
CA ASN A 250 4.41 -11.56 18.64
C ASN A 250 3.68 -12.12 19.87
N PRO A 251 2.51 -12.76 19.70
CA PRO A 251 1.81 -13.43 20.80
C PRO A 251 2.65 -14.52 21.50
N ILE A 252 3.51 -15.19 20.72
CA ILE A 252 4.41 -16.24 21.21
C ILE A 252 5.81 -15.96 20.66
N LYS A 253 6.84 -16.04 21.51
CA LYS A 253 8.22 -15.88 21.04
C LYS A 253 8.60 -16.98 20.06
N VAL A 254 9.12 -16.61 18.90
CA VAL A 254 9.34 -17.54 17.78
C VAL A 254 10.51 -18.50 18.03
N ASP A 255 11.62 -18.03 18.62
CA ASP A 255 12.83 -18.80 18.93
C ASP A 255 13.29 -19.73 17.77
N GLY A 256 13.17 -19.25 16.54
CA GLY A 256 13.52 -20.01 15.33
C GLY A 256 12.53 -21.12 14.94
N ASN A 257 11.38 -21.23 15.60
CA ASN A 257 10.35 -22.21 15.30
C ASN A 257 9.42 -21.73 14.17
N LEU A 258 9.49 -22.38 13.01
CA LEU A 258 8.66 -22.04 11.85
C LEU A 258 7.15 -22.17 12.12
N GLY A 259 6.72 -23.14 12.91
CA GLY A 259 5.30 -23.34 13.25
C GLY A 259 4.74 -22.18 14.08
N ILE A 260 5.50 -21.72 15.08
CA ILE A 260 5.14 -20.56 15.91
C ILE A 260 5.15 -19.29 15.05
N PHE A 261 6.20 -19.11 14.23
CA PHE A 261 6.26 -17.99 13.27
C PHE A 261 5.01 -17.92 12.38
N MET A 262 4.57 -19.04 11.84
CA MET A 262 3.39 -19.08 10.97
C MET A 262 2.08 -18.77 11.71
N TYR A 263 1.99 -19.17 12.98
CA TYR A 263 0.86 -18.79 13.83
C TYR A 263 0.84 -17.27 14.06
N ASP A 264 1.95 -16.69 14.46
CA ASP A 264 2.09 -15.25 14.72
C ASP A 264 1.92 -14.44 13.43
N TYR A 265 2.39 -14.95 12.29
CA TYR A 265 2.21 -14.35 10.98
C TYR A 265 0.73 -14.13 10.66
N VAL A 266 -0.13 -15.13 10.88
CA VAL A 266 -1.58 -14.99 10.64
C VAL A 266 -2.21 -13.96 11.57
N ILE A 267 -1.86 -13.98 12.86
CA ILE A 267 -2.40 -13.03 13.84
C ILE A 267 -1.96 -11.61 13.48
N ASN A 268 -0.67 -11.42 13.20
CA ASN A 268 -0.13 -10.11 12.85
C ASN A 268 -0.68 -9.58 11.51
N ALA A 269 -0.97 -10.45 10.54
CA ALA A 269 -1.65 -10.04 9.32
C ALA A 269 -3.04 -9.46 9.61
N VAL A 270 -3.81 -10.07 10.49
CA VAL A 270 -5.12 -9.54 10.91
C VAL A 270 -4.97 -8.23 11.68
N ARG A 271 -4.02 -8.14 12.61
CA ARG A 271 -3.74 -6.92 13.40
C ARG A 271 -3.31 -5.76 12.52
N MET A 272 -2.39 -5.99 11.56
CA MET A 272 -1.94 -4.97 10.62
C MET A 272 -3.05 -4.52 9.67
N MET A 273 -3.94 -5.41 9.27
CA MET A 273 -5.07 -5.08 8.41
C MET A 273 -6.15 -4.28 9.15
N VAL A 274 -6.36 -4.58 10.43
CA VAL A 274 -7.40 -3.95 11.27
C VAL A 274 -6.82 -3.62 12.64
N PRO A 275 -6.03 -2.54 12.78
CA PRO A 275 -5.25 -2.23 13.98
C PRO A 275 -6.12 -1.60 15.08
N ILE A 276 -7.20 -2.28 15.49
CA ILE A 276 -8.12 -1.80 16.54
C ILE A 276 -7.39 -1.57 17.86
N GLU A 277 -6.35 -2.35 18.15
CA GLU A 277 -5.59 -2.23 19.39
C GLU A 277 -4.95 -0.85 19.61
N LEU A 278 -4.69 -0.10 18.52
CA LEU A 278 -4.18 1.27 18.62
C LEU A 278 -5.16 2.21 19.30
N LEU A 279 -6.48 1.98 19.16
CA LEU A 279 -7.51 2.80 19.82
C LEU A 279 -7.49 2.65 21.34
N PHE A 280 -6.99 1.53 21.86
CA PHE A 280 -6.84 1.28 23.29
C PHE A 280 -5.54 1.85 23.86
N LYS A 281 -4.60 2.22 22.98
CA LYS A 281 -3.32 2.83 23.40
C LYS A 281 -3.47 4.35 23.58
N ASP A 282 -3.95 5.04 22.56
CA ASP A 282 -4.22 6.48 22.62
C ASP A 282 -5.17 6.91 21.48
N ILE A 283 -6.04 7.88 21.73
CA ILE A 283 -6.90 8.52 20.72
C ILE A 283 -6.09 9.18 19.60
N TYR A 284 -4.85 9.54 19.86
CA TYR A 284 -3.91 10.10 18.89
C TYR A 284 -3.71 9.17 17.66
N TYR A 285 -3.87 7.86 17.83
CA TYR A 285 -3.74 6.88 16.75
C TYR A 285 -5.01 6.70 15.91
N LEU A 286 -6.12 7.35 16.25
CA LEU A 286 -7.39 7.27 15.51
C LEU A 286 -7.23 7.55 13.99
N PRO A 287 -6.46 8.58 13.54
CA PRO A 287 -6.26 8.80 12.11
C PRO A 287 -5.61 7.60 11.39
N PHE A 288 -4.70 6.90 12.04
CA PHE A 288 -4.03 5.71 11.47
C PHE A 288 -5.02 4.55 11.33
N VAL A 289 -5.86 4.34 12.33
CA VAL A 289 -6.90 3.30 12.29
C VAL A 289 -7.92 3.60 11.18
N ILE A 290 -8.37 4.85 11.06
CA ILE A 290 -9.29 5.27 9.99
C ILE A 290 -8.65 5.07 8.62
N PHE A 291 -7.38 5.45 8.44
CA PHE A 291 -6.64 5.24 7.20
C PHE A 291 -6.60 3.76 6.82
N GLN A 292 -6.27 2.90 7.77
CA GLN A 292 -6.21 1.46 7.56
C GLN A 292 -7.57 0.86 7.21
N PHE A 293 -8.67 1.35 7.83
CA PHE A 293 -10.02 0.94 7.48
C PHE A 293 -10.40 1.32 6.04
N PHE A 294 -9.98 2.47 5.54
CA PHE A 294 -10.18 2.84 4.14
C PHE A 294 -9.48 1.88 3.19
N ILE A 295 -8.22 1.54 3.47
CA ILE A 295 -7.45 0.61 2.64
C ILE A 295 -8.11 -0.77 2.66
N PHE A 296 -8.44 -1.29 3.84
CA PHE A 296 -9.16 -2.53 4.01
C PHE A 296 -10.47 -2.55 3.21
N TYR A 297 -11.26 -1.48 3.30
CA TYR A 297 -12.51 -1.34 2.56
C TYR A 297 -12.30 -1.43 1.04
N TYR A 298 -11.35 -0.66 0.48
CA TYR A 298 -11.10 -0.67 -0.96
C TYR A 298 -10.50 -1.99 -1.44
N TYR A 299 -9.60 -2.58 -0.66
CA TYR A 299 -9.00 -3.86 -0.97
C TYR A 299 -10.04 -4.99 -0.99
N PHE A 300 -10.87 -5.10 0.04
CA PHE A 300 -11.93 -6.10 0.08
C PHE A 300 -12.99 -5.89 -0.99
N LYS A 301 -13.32 -4.65 -1.28
CA LYS A 301 -14.23 -4.32 -2.37
C LYS A 301 -13.67 -4.76 -3.72
N ALA A 302 -12.39 -4.57 -3.98
CA ALA A 302 -11.73 -5.04 -5.19
C ALA A 302 -11.75 -6.58 -5.26
N ILE A 303 -11.39 -7.28 -4.19
CA ILE A 303 -11.42 -8.76 -4.15
C ILE A 303 -12.84 -9.29 -4.35
N LYS A 304 -13.84 -8.71 -3.72
CA LYS A 304 -15.24 -9.11 -3.88
C LYS A 304 -15.71 -8.98 -5.33
N ASN A 305 -15.24 -7.96 -6.03
CA ASN A 305 -15.59 -7.66 -7.42
C ASN A 305 -14.54 -8.13 -8.43
N ILE A 306 -13.67 -9.07 -8.06
CA ILE A 306 -12.51 -9.48 -8.88
C ILE A 306 -12.86 -9.92 -10.29
N LYS A 307 -14.05 -10.44 -10.49
CA LYS A 307 -14.56 -10.85 -11.82
C LYS A 307 -14.76 -9.71 -12.78
N ASN A 308 -15.14 -8.55 -12.25
CA ASN A 308 -15.48 -7.36 -13.02
C ASN A 308 -14.28 -6.42 -13.15
N LEU A 309 -13.15 -6.73 -12.50
CA LEU A 309 -11.94 -5.93 -12.57
C LEU A 309 -11.34 -5.98 -13.97
N ASP A 310 -10.86 -4.84 -14.46
CA ASP A 310 -10.01 -4.81 -15.66
C ASP A 310 -8.63 -5.45 -15.37
N ASP A 311 -7.90 -5.76 -16.43
CA ASP A 311 -6.61 -6.43 -16.30
C ASP A 311 -5.59 -5.62 -15.49
N ASN A 312 -5.60 -4.29 -15.61
CA ASN A 312 -4.71 -3.42 -14.83
C ASN A 312 -5.04 -3.49 -13.34
N MET A 313 -6.34 -3.56 -12.98
CA MET A 313 -6.74 -3.69 -11.59
C MET A 313 -6.35 -5.04 -10.97
N ILE A 314 -6.35 -6.12 -11.75
CA ILE A 314 -5.82 -7.41 -11.27
C ILE A 314 -4.33 -7.26 -10.89
N VAL A 315 -3.53 -6.53 -11.70
CA VAL A 315 -2.12 -6.25 -11.38
C VAL A 315 -2.00 -5.39 -10.12
N VAL A 316 -2.82 -4.33 -9.98
CA VAL A 316 -2.84 -3.47 -8.78
C VAL A 316 -3.10 -4.29 -7.52
N VAL A 317 -4.16 -5.12 -7.55
CA VAL A 317 -4.53 -5.95 -6.39
C VAL A 317 -3.45 -6.97 -6.10
N ALA A 318 -2.80 -7.55 -7.13
CA ALA A 318 -1.69 -8.48 -6.94
C ALA A 318 -0.47 -7.80 -6.31
N CYS A 319 -0.05 -6.64 -6.80
CA CYS A 319 1.05 -5.87 -6.23
C CYS A 319 0.79 -5.44 -4.78
N TYR A 320 -0.42 -4.95 -4.49
CA TYR A 320 -0.77 -4.57 -3.13
C TYR A 320 -0.82 -5.79 -2.18
N SER A 321 -1.41 -6.90 -2.62
CA SER A 321 -1.42 -8.15 -1.82
C SER A 321 0.00 -8.64 -1.54
N ALA A 322 0.87 -8.63 -2.56
CA ALA A 322 2.27 -9.04 -2.40
C ALA A 322 3.01 -8.15 -1.40
N TYR A 323 2.79 -6.84 -1.50
CA TYR A 323 3.34 -5.86 -0.56
C TYR A 323 2.83 -6.10 0.86
N PHE A 324 1.52 -6.24 1.06
CA PHE A 324 0.91 -6.51 2.36
C PHE A 324 1.46 -7.78 3.00
N PHE A 325 1.36 -8.92 2.30
CA PHE A 325 1.81 -10.21 2.83
C PHE A 325 3.32 -10.27 3.07
N GLY A 326 4.12 -9.60 2.24
CA GLY A 326 5.56 -9.45 2.48
C GLY A 326 5.86 -8.58 3.72
N SER A 327 5.14 -7.49 3.89
CA SER A 327 5.32 -6.57 5.03
C SER A 327 4.96 -7.22 6.36
N VAL A 328 3.95 -8.09 6.41
CA VAL A 328 3.58 -8.82 7.64
C VAL A 328 4.76 -9.57 8.27
N VAL A 329 5.72 -10.02 7.46
CA VAL A 329 6.93 -10.70 7.97
C VAL A 329 7.84 -9.76 8.75
N PHE A 330 8.02 -8.52 8.27
CA PHE A 330 9.13 -7.66 8.69
C PHE A 330 8.71 -6.40 9.44
N GLU A 331 7.43 -6.00 9.40
CA GLU A 331 6.99 -4.78 10.06
C GLU A 331 7.00 -4.91 11.58
N PRO A 332 7.79 -4.07 12.29
CA PRO A 332 7.95 -4.19 13.73
C PRO A 332 6.88 -3.43 14.52
N ASP A 333 6.28 -2.39 13.92
CA ASP A 333 5.34 -1.52 14.59
C ASP A 333 4.30 -0.89 13.63
N PHE A 334 3.15 -0.49 14.18
CA PHE A 334 2.07 0.11 13.39
C PHE A 334 2.41 1.50 12.85
N GLY A 335 3.25 2.27 13.53
CA GLY A 335 3.66 3.59 13.07
C GLY A 335 4.52 3.47 11.81
N SER A 336 5.46 2.54 11.77
CA SER A 336 6.23 2.19 10.56
C SER A 336 5.32 1.65 9.47
N TRP A 337 4.39 0.75 9.83
CA TRP A 337 3.45 0.17 8.87
C TRP A 337 2.65 1.24 8.12
N VAL A 338 2.01 2.18 8.83
CA VAL A 338 1.23 3.26 8.22
C VAL A 338 2.09 4.14 7.29
N ARG A 339 3.33 4.45 7.68
CA ARG A 339 4.26 5.23 6.85
C ARG A 339 4.65 4.48 5.57
N HIS A 340 5.02 3.21 5.72
CA HIS A 340 5.38 2.35 4.61
C HIS A 340 4.18 2.12 3.67
N GLU A 341 3.00 1.93 4.21
CA GLU A 341 1.78 1.76 3.42
C GLU A 341 1.38 3.05 2.69
N ALA A 342 1.50 4.22 3.34
CA ALA A 342 1.30 5.49 2.67
C ALA A 342 2.24 5.70 1.46
N ALA A 343 3.49 5.19 1.53
CA ALA A 343 4.43 5.24 0.42
C ALA A 343 3.99 4.38 -0.79
N THR A 344 3.03 3.46 -0.62
CA THR A 344 2.42 2.74 -1.74
C THR A 344 1.34 3.54 -2.46
N PHE A 345 1.21 4.84 -2.14
CA PHE A 345 0.21 5.77 -2.66
C PHE A 345 -0.14 5.59 -4.14
N PRO A 346 0.81 5.46 -5.10
CA PRO A 346 0.46 5.39 -6.51
C PRO A 346 -0.46 4.21 -6.85
N ILE A 347 -0.30 3.05 -6.17
CA ILE A 347 -1.18 1.89 -6.37
C ILE A 347 -2.43 1.95 -5.50
N LEU A 348 -2.37 2.50 -4.28
CA LEU A 348 -3.54 2.72 -3.44
C LEU A 348 -4.55 3.68 -4.08
N GLN A 349 -4.06 4.69 -4.79
CA GLN A 349 -4.87 5.61 -5.55
C GLN A 349 -5.69 4.88 -6.64
N LEU A 350 -5.04 3.98 -7.39
CA LEU A 350 -5.72 3.15 -8.38
C LEU A 350 -6.75 2.21 -7.71
N LEU A 351 -6.37 1.61 -6.59
CA LEU A 351 -7.23 0.70 -5.82
C LEU A 351 -8.50 1.41 -5.35
N ALA A 352 -8.39 2.61 -4.79
CA ALA A 352 -9.52 3.37 -4.29
C ALA A 352 -10.49 3.75 -5.42
N TYR A 353 -10.01 4.38 -6.48
CA TYR A 353 -10.88 4.94 -7.52
C TYR A 353 -11.46 3.91 -8.46
N LYS A 354 -10.66 2.98 -8.94
CA LYS A 354 -11.18 1.99 -9.88
C LYS A 354 -12.13 1.00 -9.22
N SER A 355 -11.99 0.73 -7.90
CA SER A 355 -12.92 -0.15 -7.19
C SER A 355 -14.38 0.33 -7.24
N ASN A 356 -14.63 1.62 -7.42
CA ASN A 356 -15.97 2.21 -7.53
C ASN A 356 -16.53 2.20 -8.95
N SER A 357 -15.68 2.20 -9.97
CA SER A 357 -16.11 2.21 -11.38
C SER A 357 -16.93 0.96 -11.76
N TYR A 358 -16.76 -0.14 -11.04
CA TYR A 358 -17.43 -1.41 -11.33
C TYR A 358 -18.86 -1.53 -10.77
N LYS A 359 -19.21 -0.74 -9.76
CA LYS A 359 -20.59 -0.71 -9.23
C LYS A 359 -21.60 -0.27 -10.31
N ASN A 360 -21.19 0.64 -11.18
CA ASN A 360 -22.00 1.14 -12.28
C ASN A 360 -22.25 0.09 -13.39
N LEU A 361 -21.42 -0.95 -13.49
CA LEU A 361 -21.61 -2.04 -14.46
C LEU A 361 -22.61 -3.08 -13.93
N GLU A 362 -22.64 -3.34 -12.62
CA GLU A 362 -23.64 -4.23 -12.00
C GLU A 362 -25.04 -3.60 -12.10
N GLU A 363 -25.19 -2.31 -11.75
CA GLU A 363 -26.44 -1.59 -11.89
C GLU A 363 -26.96 -1.55 -13.33
N LYS A 364 -26.06 -1.41 -14.33
CA LYS A 364 -26.43 -1.49 -15.77
C LYS A 364 -26.79 -2.89 -16.21
N SER A 365 -26.22 -3.93 -15.60
CA SER A 365 -26.54 -5.32 -15.94
C SER A 365 -27.86 -5.79 -15.33
N GLU A 366 -28.29 -5.17 -14.23
CA GLU A 366 -29.58 -5.43 -13.59
C GLU A 366 -30.73 -4.67 -14.25
N GLU A 367 -30.47 -3.57 -14.95
CA GLU A 367 -31.42 -2.92 -15.85
C GLU A 367 -31.54 -3.71 -17.17
N LYS A 368 -31.90 -4.99 -17.09
CA LYS A 368 -32.41 -5.73 -18.26
C LYS A 368 -33.65 -5.03 -18.74
N PRO A 369 -33.79 -4.78 -20.07
CA PRO A 369 -34.99 -4.12 -20.60
C PRO A 369 -36.19 -4.93 -20.14
N LYS A 370 -37.10 -4.29 -19.39
CA LYS A 370 -38.42 -4.84 -19.09
C LYS A 370 -38.99 -5.21 -20.44
N LYS A 371 -39.17 -6.53 -20.69
CA LYS A 371 -39.83 -7.02 -21.89
C LYS A 371 -41.11 -6.20 -22.05
N LYS A 372 -41.19 -5.37 -23.09
CA LYS A 372 -42.45 -4.76 -23.52
C LYS A 372 -43.43 -5.89 -23.70
N ARG A 373 -44.45 -6.00 -22.83
CA ARG A 373 -45.60 -6.83 -23.13
C ARG A 373 -46.19 -6.32 -24.43
N VAL A 374 -46.03 -7.07 -25.49
CA VAL A 374 -46.77 -6.87 -26.72
C VAL A 374 -48.20 -7.24 -26.41
N VAL A 375 -49.07 -6.26 -26.24
CA VAL A 375 -50.52 -6.48 -26.18
C VAL A 375 -50.95 -6.69 -27.62
N ILE A 376 -51.21 -7.97 -27.97
CA ILE A 376 -51.82 -8.34 -29.23
C ILE A 376 -53.30 -8.00 -29.05
N TYR A 377 -53.77 -6.97 -29.75
CA TYR A 377 -55.20 -6.74 -29.90
C TYR A 377 -55.69 -7.71 -30.99
N GLU A 378 -56.46 -8.71 -30.57
CA GLU A 378 -57.28 -9.45 -31.52
C GLU A 378 -58.37 -8.52 -32.04
N THR A 379 -58.27 -8.23 -33.35
CA THR A 379 -59.37 -7.60 -34.09
C THR A 379 -60.40 -8.68 -34.35
N GLU A 380 -61.55 -8.64 -33.64
CA GLU A 380 -62.75 -9.36 -34.06
C GLU A 380 -63.27 -8.73 -35.35
N ASP A 381 -63.21 -9.51 -36.45
CA ASP A 381 -63.89 -9.20 -37.71
C ASP A 381 -65.39 -9.50 -37.52
N VAL A 382 -66.22 -8.48 -37.80
CA VAL A 382 -67.70 -8.57 -38.03
C VAL A 382 -67.98 -8.47 -39.51
#